data_9a9525e7ded4ff299224d7622e10c200
#
_entry.id   9a9525e7ded4ff299224d7622e10c200
#
_cell.length_a   1.000
_cell.length_b   1.000
_cell.length_c   1.000
_cell.angle_alpha   90.00
_cell.angle_beta   90.00
_cell.angle_gamma   90.00
#
_symmetry.space_group_name_H-M   'P 1'
#
loop_
_entity.id
_entity.type
_entity.pdbx_description
1 polymer ?
#
loop_
_entity_poly.entity_id
_entity_poly.type
_entity_poly.pdbx_seq_one_letter_code
_entity_poly.pdbx_strand_id
1 'polypeptide(L)'
;MNRQILLFSLFACHGSSKDLEEELETHFGIAHTRWATHGEPSPINSHPHRSDKNNEFVVVHNGIITNYKELKKYLNSKGYEFESETDTEVIPKLIKYVYDNREREDMSFTTLVERVIQQLEGAFALVFKSSRYPGQAVATRRGSPLLIGVRSQFALPSENIPIQYNSGEHHPKRLRSKTPSRTFSVVDAKAVEYYFASDASAIIEHTNRVIYLEDDDIAAVAKGKLSLHRVSRRTGEDPSRVIQTLQMEMQQIMKGNFDAFMQKEIFEQPESVVNTMRGRICPETGKVILGGLKDHMKEIKRCRRLIMIGCGTSFHAAVATRQILEELTELPVMVELASDFLDRYTPVFRDDVCFFISQSGETADTLMALRYCKERGALTVGITNTVGSSISRDTDCGVHINAGPEIGVASTKAYTSQFVALTMFGLMTSEDRISMQKRREEIIAGLRNLSDLIKKVLELDGKIKSIAQELYQQKSLLVMGRGFNYATCLEGALKIKEITYMHSEGILAGELKHGPLALIDKHMPVIMLIMRDACYTKCQNALQQVTARQGRPIIICSEQDADTMKYAYQTIELPHTVDCLQGILSVIPLQLLSFHLAVLRGYDVCLALPLCQSSVHHSFVSQSYYL
;
A
#
# COMPACT_ATOMS: atom_id res chain seq x y z
N MET A 1 -3.56 3.06 -3.12
CA MET A 1 -3.53 1.80 -2.33
C MET A 1 -4.73 1.76 -1.41
N ASN A 2 -5.59 0.77 -1.56
CA ASN A 2 -6.81 0.67 -0.77
C ASN A 2 -6.47 0.16 0.63
N ARG A 3 -6.29 1.06 1.61
CA ARG A 3 -6.28 0.66 3.02
C ARG A 3 -7.72 0.53 3.50
N GLN A 4 -8.32 -0.62 3.25
CA GLN A 4 -9.58 -0.99 3.87
C GLN A 4 -9.24 -1.72 5.17
N ILE A 5 -9.61 -1.13 6.30
CA ILE A 5 -9.36 -1.72 7.62
C ILE A 5 -10.47 -2.72 7.87
N LEU A 6 -10.12 -4.01 7.88
CA LEU A 6 -10.94 -5.07 8.45
C LEU A 6 -10.61 -5.12 9.93
N LEU A 7 -11.42 -4.52 10.79
CA LEU A 7 -11.23 -4.59 12.24
C LEU A 7 -12.18 -5.62 12.82
N PHE A 8 -11.60 -6.62 13.48
CA PHE A 8 -12.35 -7.61 14.25
C PHE A 8 -11.76 -7.70 15.64
N SER A 9 -12.57 -7.58 16.65
CA SER A 9 -12.16 -7.90 18.00
C SER A 9 -13.00 -9.05 18.55
N LEU A 10 -12.32 -10.06 19.07
CA LEU A 10 -12.93 -11.09 19.87
C LEU A 10 -12.69 -10.70 21.32
N PHE A 11 -13.71 -10.20 22.00
CA PHE A 11 -13.62 -9.86 23.41
C PHE A 11 -14.18 -11.01 24.24
N ALA A 12 -13.41 -11.49 25.20
CA ALA A 12 -13.93 -12.14 26.36
C ALA A 12 -14.24 -11.02 27.38
N CYS A 13 -15.42 -10.44 27.34
CA CYS A 13 -15.79 -9.33 28.21
C CYS A 13 -16.77 -9.78 29.29
N HIS A 14 -16.46 -9.44 30.53
CA HIS A 14 -17.44 -9.19 31.57
C HIS A 14 -17.94 -7.73 31.37
N GLY A 15 -18.99 -7.56 30.64
CA GLY A 15 -19.61 -6.24 30.40
C GLY A 15 -21.10 -6.30 30.62
N SER A 16 -21.56 -5.65 31.69
CA SER A 16 -22.97 -5.42 31.93
C SER A 16 -23.50 -4.37 30.97
N SER A 17 -24.26 -4.74 29.95
CA SER A 17 -25.25 -3.85 29.36
C SER A 17 -26.60 -4.13 30.02
N LYS A 18 -27.31 -3.08 30.40
CA LYS A 18 -28.54 -3.18 31.21
C LYS A 18 -29.74 -3.88 30.53
N ASP A 19 -29.58 -4.38 29.31
CA ASP A 19 -30.67 -4.96 28.52
C ASP A 19 -30.45 -6.41 28.04
N LEU A 20 -29.39 -7.11 28.53
CA LEU A 20 -29.15 -8.51 28.19
C LEU A 20 -28.88 -9.29 29.49
N GLU A 21 -29.84 -10.07 29.94
CA GLU A 21 -29.74 -10.95 31.11
C GLU A 21 -28.87 -12.20 30.88
N GLU A 22 -28.28 -12.37 29.70
CA GLU A 22 -27.37 -13.49 29.38
C GLU A 22 -25.92 -13.02 29.28
N GLU A 23 -25.03 -13.51 30.16
CA GLU A 23 -23.58 -13.39 30.01
C GLU A 23 -23.12 -14.24 28.83
N LEU A 24 -22.75 -13.59 27.74
CA LEU A 24 -22.10 -14.26 26.61
C LEU A 24 -20.62 -14.47 26.92
N GLU A 25 -20.18 -15.72 26.96
CA GLU A 25 -18.76 -16.07 27.22
C GLU A 25 -17.81 -15.58 26.12
N THR A 26 -18.31 -15.34 24.91
CA THR A 26 -17.50 -14.98 23.75
C THR A 26 -18.23 -13.96 22.87
N HIS A 27 -17.59 -12.81 22.64
CA HIS A 27 -18.09 -11.77 21.73
C HIS A 27 -17.24 -11.72 20.46
N PHE A 28 -17.89 -11.56 19.31
CA PHE A 28 -17.23 -11.43 18.02
C PHE A 28 -17.95 -10.43 17.13
N GLY A 29 -17.25 -9.35 16.75
CA GLY A 29 -17.72 -8.31 15.86
C GLY A 29 -17.00 -8.32 14.52
N ILE A 30 -17.68 -7.95 13.43
CA ILE A 30 -17.10 -7.70 12.11
C ILE A 30 -17.52 -6.32 11.62
N ALA A 31 -16.56 -5.56 11.06
CA ALA A 31 -16.79 -4.24 10.51
C ALA A 31 -15.90 -4.01 9.29
N HIS A 32 -16.31 -3.11 8.40
CA HIS A 32 -15.57 -2.81 7.18
C HIS A 32 -15.86 -1.40 6.68
N THR A 33 -14.79 -0.64 6.36
CA THR A 33 -14.89 0.62 5.64
C THR A 33 -14.72 0.32 4.15
N ARG A 34 -15.82 0.37 3.41
CA ARG A 34 -15.84 -0.01 2.00
C ARG A 34 -15.16 1.02 1.10
N TRP A 35 -14.25 0.57 0.22
CA TRP A 35 -13.85 1.30 -0.97
C TRP A 35 -14.61 0.72 -2.17
N ALA A 36 -15.46 1.54 -2.82
CA ALA A 36 -16.33 1.06 -3.89
C ALA A 36 -15.53 0.74 -5.16
N THR A 37 -15.44 -0.55 -5.50
CA THR A 37 -14.91 -1.04 -6.79
C THR A 37 -16.02 -1.54 -7.70
N HIS A 38 -17.09 -2.12 -7.13
CA HIS A 38 -18.28 -2.62 -7.82
C HIS A 38 -19.55 -2.11 -7.11
N GLY A 39 -20.45 -1.50 -7.84
CA GLY A 39 -21.66 -0.87 -7.32
C GLY A 39 -21.40 0.48 -6.64
N GLU A 40 -22.34 1.40 -6.74
CA GLU A 40 -22.24 2.74 -6.16
C GLU A 40 -22.15 2.72 -4.61
N PRO A 41 -21.57 3.74 -3.99
CA PRO A 41 -21.61 3.90 -2.54
C PRO A 41 -23.06 4.09 -2.06
N SER A 42 -23.62 3.04 -1.43
CA SER A 42 -24.98 3.03 -0.88
C SER A 42 -25.05 2.07 0.31
N PRO A 43 -26.04 2.20 1.21
CA PRO A 43 -26.20 1.30 2.34
C PRO A 43 -26.36 -0.18 1.91
N ILE A 44 -27.03 -0.44 0.78
CA ILE A 44 -27.28 -1.80 0.28
C ILE A 44 -25.99 -2.47 -0.24
N ASN A 45 -25.04 -1.66 -0.71
CA ASN A 45 -23.74 -2.10 -1.19
C ASN A 45 -22.66 -2.09 -0.08
N SER A 46 -23.02 -1.77 1.18
CA SER A 46 -22.09 -1.74 2.31
C SER A 46 -21.83 -3.13 2.88
N HIS A 47 -20.64 -3.31 3.48
CA HIS A 47 -20.31 -4.52 4.23
C HIS A 47 -20.75 -4.41 5.70
N PRO A 48 -21.00 -5.53 6.38
CA PRO A 48 -20.93 -6.92 5.89
C PRO A 48 -22.10 -7.31 4.98
N HIS A 49 -21.83 -8.16 3.98
CA HIS A 49 -22.86 -8.77 3.16
C HIS A 49 -23.43 -10.04 3.80
N ARG A 50 -24.72 -10.32 3.56
CA ARG A 50 -25.48 -11.39 4.20
C ARG A 50 -25.97 -12.45 3.21
N SER A 51 -26.12 -13.68 3.70
CA SER A 51 -26.66 -14.80 2.91
C SER A 51 -28.15 -14.69 2.66
N ASP A 52 -28.91 -14.21 3.64
CA ASP A 52 -30.37 -14.20 3.69
C ASP A 52 -30.88 -13.17 4.70
N LYS A 53 -32.20 -13.02 4.81
CA LYS A 53 -32.85 -12.09 5.75
C LYS A 53 -32.62 -12.43 7.21
N ASN A 54 -32.22 -13.69 7.52
CA ASN A 54 -31.94 -14.16 8.88
C ASN A 54 -30.47 -14.00 9.26
N ASN A 55 -29.63 -13.48 8.35
CA ASN A 55 -28.17 -13.30 8.55
C ASN A 55 -27.47 -14.60 8.97
N GLU A 56 -27.86 -15.75 8.38
CA GLU A 56 -27.26 -17.03 8.77
C GLU A 56 -25.74 -17.05 8.54
N PHE A 57 -25.28 -16.44 7.44
CA PHE A 57 -23.87 -16.20 7.19
C PHE A 57 -23.67 -14.73 6.79
N VAL A 58 -22.66 -14.13 7.38
CA VAL A 58 -22.24 -12.76 7.06
C VAL A 58 -20.74 -12.73 6.79
N VAL A 59 -20.33 -11.90 5.83
CA VAL A 59 -18.94 -11.80 5.40
C VAL A 59 -18.53 -10.36 5.18
N VAL A 60 -17.27 -10.07 5.47
CA VAL A 60 -16.58 -8.88 5.01
C VAL A 60 -15.43 -9.29 4.10
N HIS A 61 -15.16 -8.47 3.10
CA HIS A 61 -14.27 -8.78 2.00
C HIS A 61 -13.42 -7.57 1.62
N ASN A 62 -12.12 -7.79 1.48
CA ASN A 62 -11.18 -6.91 0.81
C ASN A 62 -10.68 -7.61 -0.45
N GLY A 63 -10.81 -6.96 -1.60
CA GLY A 63 -10.34 -7.50 -2.86
C GLY A 63 -11.39 -7.46 -3.97
N ILE A 64 -11.27 -8.35 -4.95
CA ILE A 64 -12.16 -8.49 -6.09
C ILE A 64 -12.35 -9.97 -6.40
N ILE A 65 -13.61 -10.40 -6.51
CA ILE A 65 -13.98 -11.75 -6.98
C ILE A 65 -14.22 -11.68 -8.48
N THR A 66 -13.29 -12.18 -9.27
CA THR A 66 -13.32 -12.03 -10.73
C THR A 66 -14.43 -12.85 -11.41
N ASN A 67 -14.75 -14.04 -10.88
CA ASN A 67 -15.79 -14.92 -11.41
C ASN A 67 -17.18 -14.68 -10.78
N TYR A 68 -17.41 -13.51 -10.13
CA TYR A 68 -18.68 -13.24 -9.42
C TYR A 68 -19.90 -13.27 -10.33
N LYS A 69 -19.78 -12.86 -11.60
CA LYS A 69 -20.92 -12.86 -12.56
C LYS A 69 -21.42 -14.26 -12.85
N GLU A 70 -20.51 -15.21 -13.00
CA GLU A 70 -20.85 -16.62 -13.24
C GLU A 70 -21.46 -17.25 -12.00
N LEU A 71 -20.88 -17.00 -10.83
CA LEU A 71 -21.42 -17.45 -9.55
C LEU A 71 -22.80 -16.85 -9.28
N LYS A 72 -23.01 -15.56 -9.55
CA LYS A 72 -24.30 -14.88 -9.42
C LYS A 72 -25.36 -15.51 -10.32
N LYS A 73 -25.02 -15.77 -11.58
CA LYS A 73 -25.91 -16.45 -12.54
C LYS A 73 -26.28 -17.85 -12.06
N TYR A 74 -25.31 -18.61 -11.59
CA TYR A 74 -25.52 -19.95 -11.05
C TYR A 74 -26.44 -19.94 -9.83
N LEU A 75 -26.14 -19.10 -8.84
CA LEU A 75 -26.91 -18.99 -7.60
C LEU A 75 -28.34 -18.48 -7.84
N ASN A 76 -28.53 -17.54 -8.77
CA ASN A 76 -29.87 -17.12 -9.21
C ASN A 76 -30.68 -18.30 -9.80
N SER A 77 -30.05 -19.19 -10.57
CA SER A 77 -30.70 -20.39 -11.09
C SER A 77 -31.11 -21.40 -10.00
N LYS A 78 -30.53 -21.28 -8.82
CA LYS A 78 -30.85 -22.08 -7.62
C LYS A 78 -31.82 -21.37 -6.67
N GLY A 79 -32.34 -20.20 -7.04
CA GLY A 79 -33.34 -19.46 -6.27
C GLY A 79 -32.80 -18.47 -5.23
N TYR A 80 -31.49 -18.17 -5.26
CA TYR A 80 -30.91 -17.15 -4.38
C TYR A 80 -31.09 -15.77 -5.00
N GLU A 81 -31.73 -14.87 -4.27
CA GLU A 81 -31.92 -13.48 -4.68
C GLU A 81 -30.76 -12.60 -4.22
N PHE A 82 -30.37 -11.63 -5.05
CA PHE A 82 -29.30 -10.68 -4.78
C PHE A 82 -29.87 -9.28 -4.57
N GLU A 83 -29.42 -8.61 -3.51
CA GLU A 83 -29.88 -7.28 -3.13
C GLU A 83 -28.89 -6.19 -3.60
N SER A 84 -27.60 -6.53 -3.73
CA SER A 84 -26.53 -5.57 -4.03
C SER A 84 -25.95 -5.74 -5.44
N GLU A 85 -25.20 -4.72 -5.85
CA GLU A 85 -24.44 -4.71 -7.10
C GLU A 85 -22.99 -5.18 -6.92
N THR A 86 -22.60 -5.53 -5.66
CA THR A 86 -21.22 -5.87 -5.34
C THR A 86 -20.86 -7.29 -5.78
N ASP A 87 -19.57 -7.48 -6.06
CA ASP A 87 -18.99 -8.80 -6.26
C ASP A 87 -18.98 -9.63 -4.97
N THR A 88 -19.00 -8.99 -3.82
CA THR A 88 -18.90 -9.62 -2.50
C THR A 88 -20.13 -10.44 -2.14
N GLU A 89 -21.34 -10.04 -2.54
CA GLU A 89 -22.58 -10.70 -2.12
C GLU A 89 -22.68 -12.17 -2.59
N VAL A 90 -21.94 -12.54 -3.64
CA VAL A 90 -21.90 -13.95 -4.08
C VAL A 90 -21.32 -14.86 -2.99
N ILE A 91 -20.44 -14.36 -2.13
CA ILE A 91 -19.74 -15.17 -1.11
C ILE A 91 -20.69 -15.68 -0.03
N PRO A 92 -21.48 -14.83 0.69
CA PRO A 92 -22.44 -15.32 1.68
C PRO A 92 -23.58 -16.13 1.06
N LYS A 93 -23.97 -15.86 -0.19
CA LYS A 93 -24.94 -16.69 -0.91
C LYS A 93 -24.34 -18.08 -1.24
N LEU A 94 -23.09 -18.13 -1.68
CA LEU A 94 -22.41 -19.38 -2.00
C LEU A 94 -22.21 -20.25 -0.75
N ILE A 95 -21.77 -19.67 0.39
CA ILE A 95 -21.61 -20.46 1.62
C ILE A 95 -22.96 -21.01 2.10
N LYS A 96 -24.04 -20.24 1.98
CA LYS A 96 -25.39 -20.70 2.28
C LYS A 96 -25.80 -21.85 1.36
N TYR A 97 -25.56 -21.74 0.05
CA TYR A 97 -25.83 -22.82 -0.92
C TYR A 97 -25.06 -24.09 -0.58
N VAL A 98 -23.76 -24.01 -0.26
CA VAL A 98 -22.94 -25.18 0.14
C VAL A 98 -23.43 -25.76 1.46
N TYR A 99 -23.85 -24.92 2.40
CA TYR A 99 -24.42 -25.37 3.69
C TYR A 99 -25.74 -26.11 3.52
N ASP A 100 -26.67 -25.59 2.72
CA ASP A 100 -27.98 -26.18 2.49
C ASP A 100 -27.91 -27.51 1.71
N ASN A 101 -26.89 -27.67 0.87
CA ASN A 101 -26.66 -28.90 0.08
C ASN A 101 -25.53 -29.78 0.63
N ARG A 102 -25.19 -29.65 1.92
CA ARG A 102 -24.13 -30.44 2.53
C ARG A 102 -24.52 -31.92 2.64
N GLU A 103 -23.57 -32.80 2.36
CA GLU A 103 -23.75 -34.26 2.45
C GLU A 103 -23.78 -34.76 3.91
N ARG A 104 -23.17 -34.02 4.84
CA ARG A 104 -23.05 -34.38 6.26
C ARG A 104 -23.55 -33.22 7.11
N GLU A 105 -24.39 -33.51 8.10
CA GLU A 105 -24.93 -32.50 9.02
C GLU A 105 -23.87 -31.90 9.95
N ASP A 106 -22.80 -32.65 10.26
CA ASP A 106 -21.74 -32.33 11.21
C ASP A 106 -20.55 -31.59 10.58
N MET A 107 -20.73 -30.97 9.41
CA MET A 107 -19.67 -30.22 8.71
C MET A 107 -19.18 -29.04 9.55
N SER A 108 -17.86 -28.97 9.79
CA SER A 108 -17.26 -27.85 10.53
C SER A 108 -17.33 -26.55 9.73
N PHE A 109 -17.32 -25.39 10.43
CA PHE A 109 -17.32 -24.08 9.78
C PHE A 109 -16.08 -23.88 8.91
N THR A 110 -14.92 -24.36 9.36
CA THR A 110 -13.67 -24.34 8.61
C THR A 110 -13.79 -25.10 7.28
N THR A 111 -14.31 -26.34 7.31
CA THR A 111 -14.49 -27.15 6.10
C THR A 111 -15.50 -26.53 5.13
N LEU A 112 -16.54 -25.89 5.66
CA LEU A 112 -17.52 -25.17 4.84
C LEU A 112 -16.85 -24.01 4.10
N VAL A 113 -16.04 -23.20 4.79
CA VAL A 113 -15.30 -22.09 4.17
C VAL A 113 -14.27 -22.62 3.18
N GLU A 114 -13.55 -23.72 3.47
CA GLU A 114 -12.63 -24.37 2.53
C GLU A 114 -13.29 -24.67 1.18
N ARG A 115 -14.50 -25.25 1.20
CA ARG A 115 -15.24 -25.57 -0.03
C ARG A 115 -15.64 -24.32 -0.81
N VAL A 116 -15.97 -23.25 -0.10
CA VAL A 116 -16.34 -21.96 -0.72
C VAL A 116 -15.16 -21.31 -1.42
N ILE A 117 -14.00 -21.20 -0.75
CA ILE A 117 -12.83 -20.51 -1.32
C ILE A 117 -12.22 -21.23 -2.53
N GLN A 118 -12.48 -22.53 -2.67
CA GLN A 118 -12.09 -23.30 -3.85
C GLN A 118 -12.90 -22.93 -5.12
N GLN A 119 -14.06 -22.30 -4.94
CA GLN A 119 -14.92 -21.84 -6.04
C GLN A 119 -14.69 -20.37 -6.40
N LEU A 120 -13.93 -19.65 -5.56
CA LEU A 120 -13.68 -18.23 -5.76
C LEU A 120 -12.40 -18.01 -6.57
N GLU A 121 -12.48 -17.13 -7.56
CA GLU A 121 -11.34 -16.64 -8.33
C GLU A 121 -11.10 -15.16 -8.04
N GLY A 122 -9.82 -14.75 -8.06
CA GLY A 122 -9.41 -13.37 -7.79
C GLY A 122 -8.60 -13.21 -6.52
N ALA A 123 -8.43 -11.95 -6.10
CA ALA A 123 -7.71 -11.59 -4.88
C ALA A 123 -8.72 -11.24 -3.78
N PHE A 124 -8.57 -11.86 -2.62
CA PHE A 124 -9.50 -11.64 -1.50
C PHE A 124 -8.84 -11.81 -0.13
N ALA A 125 -9.35 -11.07 0.84
CA ALA A 125 -9.22 -11.33 2.27
C ALA A 125 -10.64 -11.34 2.84
N LEU A 126 -11.02 -12.44 3.48
CA LEU A 126 -12.38 -12.71 3.91
C LEU A 126 -12.44 -13.02 5.39
N VAL A 127 -13.49 -12.55 6.05
CA VAL A 127 -13.82 -13.04 7.38
C VAL A 127 -15.31 -13.32 7.48
N PHE A 128 -15.61 -14.50 7.97
CA PHE A 128 -16.94 -15.07 8.06
C PHE A 128 -17.40 -15.16 9.51
N LYS A 129 -18.67 -14.82 9.72
CA LYS A 129 -19.43 -15.06 10.95
C LYS A 129 -20.75 -15.78 10.59
N SER A 130 -21.24 -16.61 11.48
CA SER A 130 -22.49 -17.35 11.26
C SER A 130 -23.26 -17.58 12.54
N SER A 131 -24.58 -17.42 12.49
CA SER A 131 -25.49 -17.84 13.56
C SER A 131 -25.60 -19.36 13.70
N ARG A 132 -25.24 -20.10 12.62
CA ARG A 132 -25.20 -21.58 12.65
C ARG A 132 -23.97 -22.14 13.37
N TYR A 133 -22.93 -21.30 13.56
CA TYR A 133 -21.70 -21.65 14.26
C TYR A 133 -21.39 -20.58 15.32
N PRO A 134 -22.20 -20.51 16.40
CA PRO A 134 -22.04 -19.47 17.41
C PRO A 134 -20.66 -19.55 18.09
N GLY A 135 -20.07 -18.38 18.38
CA GLY A 135 -18.75 -18.28 19.02
C GLY A 135 -17.59 -18.70 18.12
N GLN A 136 -17.81 -18.85 16.80
CA GLN A 136 -16.78 -19.19 15.83
C GLN A 136 -16.61 -18.09 14.80
N ALA A 137 -15.36 -17.90 14.38
CA ALA A 137 -14.96 -17.03 13.28
C ALA A 137 -13.99 -17.79 12.38
N VAL A 138 -14.12 -17.58 11.07
CA VAL A 138 -13.17 -18.12 10.08
C VAL A 138 -12.71 -17.02 9.17
N ALA A 139 -11.40 -16.90 9.01
CA ALA A 139 -10.77 -15.91 8.16
C ALA A 139 -9.83 -16.57 7.17
N THR A 140 -9.71 -16.03 5.97
CA THR A 140 -8.83 -16.55 4.91
C THR A 140 -8.39 -15.44 3.98
N ARG A 141 -7.27 -15.67 3.28
CA ARG A 141 -6.79 -14.73 2.27
C ARG A 141 -6.26 -15.45 1.03
N ARG A 142 -6.29 -14.72 -0.09
CA ARG A 142 -5.57 -14.99 -1.33
C ARG A 142 -5.32 -13.66 -2.04
N GLY A 143 -4.05 -13.27 -2.20
CA GLY A 143 -3.66 -12.05 -2.90
C GLY A 143 -3.93 -10.73 -2.16
N SER A 144 -4.90 -10.65 -1.25
CA SER A 144 -5.16 -9.47 -0.41
C SER A 144 -4.60 -9.66 1.00
N PRO A 145 -4.07 -8.61 1.68
CA PRO A 145 -3.44 -8.74 2.99
C PRO A 145 -4.44 -9.09 4.09
N LEU A 146 -4.02 -9.97 5.00
CA LEU A 146 -4.72 -10.28 6.24
C LEU A 146 -3.73 -10.76 7.30
N LEU A 147 -3.83 -10.21 8.49
CA LEU A 147 -3.03 -10.59 9.65
C LEU A 147 -3.91 -10.79 10.89
N ILE A 148 -3.36 -11.47 11.89
CA ILE A 148 -4.03 -11.73 13.16
C ILE A 148 -3.20 -11.16 14.29
N GLY A 149 -3.73 -10.18 15.03
CA GLY A 149 -3.18 -9.74 16.29
C GLY A 149 -3.58 -10.71 17.40
N VAL A 150 -2.65 -10.99 18.32
CA VAL A 150 -2.88 -11.86 19.47
C VAL A 150 -2.55 -11.09 20.73
N ARG A 151 -3.55 -10.84 21.57
CA ARG A 151 -3.38 -10.26 22.90
C ARG A 151 -3.65 -11.30 23.95
N SER A 152 -2.67 -11.57 24.80
CA SER A 152 -2.79 -12.51 25.91
C SER A 152 -2.21 -11.90 27.17
N GLN A 153 -2.89 -12.10 28.30
CA GLN A 153 -2.40 -11.70 29.62
C GLN A 153 -1.31 -12.66 30.15
N PHE A 154 -1.14 -13.80 29.51
CA PHE A 154 -0.16 -14.81 29.89
C PHE A 154 0.86 -15.05 28.77
N ALA A 155 2.03 -15.56 29.14
CA ALA A 155 3.02 -16.00 28.16
C ALA A 155 2.42 -17.11 27.29
N LEU A 156 2.47 -16.96 25.97
CA LEU A 156 2.01 -17.98 25.05
C LEU A 156 2.97 -19.18 25.09
N PRO A 157 2.47 -20.41 25.10
CA PRO A 157 3.30 -21.63 25.24
C PRO A 157 4.18 -21.89 24.01
N SER A 158 3.89 -21.28 22.87
CA SER A 158 4.68 -21.35 21.64
C SER A 158 4.50 -20.09 20.81
N GLU A 159 5.57 -19.63 20.17
CA GLU A 159 5.53 -18.56 19.18
C GLU A 159 5.18 -19.08 17.77
N ASN A 160 5.10 -20.42 17.61
CA ASN A 160 4.78 -21.07 16.35
C ASN A 160 3.41 -21.73 16.41
N ILE A 161 2.53 -21.39 15.46
CA ILE A 161 1.22 -22.03 15.31
C ILE A 161 1.30 -23.01 14.13
N PRO A 162 1.15 -24.32 14.38
CA PRO A 162 1.23 -25.32 13.34
C PRO A 162 0.02 -25.25 12.40
N ILE A 163 0.27 -25.48 11.10
CA ILE A 163 -0.77 -25.57 10.08
C ILE A 163 -1.31 -27.00 10.05
N GLN A 164 -2.62 -27.13 10.13
CA GLN A 164 -3.33 -28.40 9.99
C GLN A 164 -3.69 -28.61 8.51
N TYR A 165 -3.33 -29.78 7.99
CA TYR A 165 -3.65 -30.14 6.60
C TYR A 165 -4.79 -31.16 6.62
N ASN A 166 -5.79 -30.99 5.77
CA ASN A 166 -6.80 -32.00 5.57
C ASN A 166 -6.15 -33.22 4.91
N SER A 167 -6.05 -34.34 5.63
CA SER A 167 -5.66 -35.62 5.06
C SER A 167 -6.80 -36.10 4.17
N GLY A 168 -6.67 -35.85 2.85
CA GLY A 168 -7.54 -36.49 1.87
C GLY A 168 -7.50 -38.01 2.04
N GLU A 169 -8.64 -38.65 2.12
CA GLU A 169 -8.80 -40.09 2.07
C GLU A 169 -8.20 -40.57 0.75
N HIS A 170 -6.97 -41.13 0.78
CA HIS A 170 -6.37 -42.18 -0.05
C HIS A 170 -4.84 -42.17 0.08
N HIS A 171 -4.35 -42.90 1.10
CA HIS A 171 -3.17 -43.74 0.92
C HIS A 171 -3.07 -44.83 2.00
N PRO A 172 -2.71 -46.08 1.64
CA PRO A 172 -2.73 -47.19 2.55
C PRO A 172 -1.52 -47.20 3.49
N LYS A 173 -1.81 -47.51 4.73
CA LYS A 173 -0.94 -48.05 5.78
C LYS A 173 0.56 -48.11 5.49
N ARG A 174 1.36 -47.29 6.19
CA ARG A 174 2.61 -47.80 6.76
C ARG A 174 3.16 -46.93 7.91
N LEU A 175 3.48 -47.66 8.97
CA LEU A 175 4.35 -47.38 10.11
C LEU A 175 3.82 -46.48 11.23
N ARG A 176 3.35 -47.20 12.27
CA ARG A 176 3.22 -46.72 13.63
C ARG A 176 4.57 -46.17 14.13
N SER A 177 4.71 -44.87 14.27
CA SER A 177 5.51 -44.27 15.32
C SER A 177 4.52 -43.83 16.41
N LYS A 178 4.63 -44.48 17.55
CA LYS A 178 3.93 -44.08 18.79
C LYS A 178 4.61 -42.81 19.34
N THR A 179 4.28 -41.68 18.79
CA THR A 179 4.40 -40.39 19.46
C THR A 179 2.98 -39.91 19.67
N PRO A 180 2.57 -39.61 20.92
CA PRO A 180 1.25 -39.05 21.14
C PRO A 180 1.21 -37.71 20.37
N SER A 181 0.24 -37.58 19.46
CA SER A 181 -0.10 -36.28 18.89
C SER A 181 -0.52 -35.40 20.08
N ARG A 182 0.43 -34.63 20.59
CA ARG A 182 0.12 -33.50 21.45
C ARG A 182 -0.64 -32.54 20.55
N THR A 183 -1.95 -32.61 20.56
CA THR A 183 -2.81 -31.49 20.29
C THR A 183 -2.30 -30.38 21.21
N PHE A 184 -1.51 -29.45 20.66
CA PHE A 184 -1.16 -28.25 21.39
C PHE A 184 -2.45 -27.45 21.55
N SER A 185 -3.19 -27.74 22.59
CA SER A 185 -4.18 -26.81 23.09
C SER A 185 -3.39 -25.59 23.54
N VAL A 186 -3.55 -24.48 22.82
CA VAL A 186 -3.24 -23.18 23.41
C VAL A 186 -4.05 -23.16 24.71
N VAL A 187 -3.31 -23.22 25.80
CA VAL A 187 -3.67 -23.23 27.22
C VAL A 187 -5.12 -22.82 27.54
N ASP A 188 -5.71 -23.41 28.56
CA ASP A 188 -6.84 -22.91 29.36
C ASP A 188 -6.61 -21.43 29.79
N ALA A 189 -6.63 -20.51 28.88
CA ALA A 189 -6.40 -19.10 29.11
C ALA A 189 -7.75 -18.38 28.98
N LYS A 190 -8.33 -18.11 30.13
CA LYS A 190 -9.44 -17.16 30.29
C LYS A 190 -9.03 -15.74 29.92
N ALA A 191 -8.47 -15.46 28.78
CA ALA A 191 -8.30 -14.13 28.18
C ALA A 191 -7.25 -14.16 27.05
N VAL A 192 -7.60 -14.70 25.88
CA VAL A 192 -6.87 -14.44 24.64
C VAL A 192 -7.83 -13.70 23.71
N GLU A 193 -7.40 -12.55 23.24
CA GLU A 193 -8.13 -11.74 22.27
C GLU A 193 -7.44 -11.87 20.91
N TYR A 194 -8.24 -12.01 19.85
CA TYR A 194 -7.76 -12.09 18.48
C TYR A 194 -8.33 -10.93 17.66
N TYR A 195 -7.45 -10.25 16.92
CA TYR A 195 -7.78 -9.12 16.07
C TYR A 195 -7.41 -9.46 14.64
N PHE A 196 -8.38 -9.47 13.73
CA PHE A 196 -8.13 -9.67 12.30
C PHE A 196 -8.10 -8.31 11.62
N ALA A 197 -7.06 -8.04 10.85
CA ALA A 197 -6.91 -6.77 10.14
C ALA A 197 -6.15 -6.94 8.83
N SER A 198 -6.38 -6.04 7.90
CA SER A 198 -5.59 -5.96 6.66
C SER A 198 -4.25 -5.24 6.86
N ASP A 199 -4.10 -4.44 7.92
CA ASP A 199 -2.89 -3.68 8.23
C ASP A 199 -2.63 -3.68 9.75
N ALA A 200 -1.35 -3.79 10.12
CA ALA A 200 -0.92 -3.82 11.52
C ALA A 200 -1.22 -2.53 12.29
N SER A 201 -1.25 -1.38 11.60
CA SER A 201 -1.59 -0.08 12.22
C SER A 201 -2.99 -0.05 12.82
N ALA A 202 -3.90 -0.90 12.33
CA ALA A 202 -5.27 -0.99 12.84
C ALA A 202 -5.38 -1.68 14.21
N ILE A 203 -4.37 -2.46 14.61
CA ILE A 203 -4.43 -3.30 15.81
C ILE A 203 -3.30 -3.05 16.81
N ILE A 204 -2.33 -2.21 16.45
CA ILE A 204 -1.14 -1.98 17.30
C ILE A 204 -1.47 -1.35 18.65
N GLU A 205 -2.59 -0.60 18.76
CA GLU A 205 -3.10 -0.08 20.04
C GLU A 205 -3.58 -1.19 20.99
N HIS A 206 -3.91 -2.36 20.46
CA HIS A 206 -4.39 -3.50 21.22
C HIS A 206 -3.29 -4.53 21.46
N THR A 207 -2.45 -4.78 20.45
CA THR A 207 -1.33 -5.73 20.54
C THR A 207 -0.28 -5.47 19.48
N ASN A 208 1.00 -5.67 19.84
CA ASN A 208 2.13 -5.67 18.91
C ASN A 208 2.54 -7.08 18.44
N ARG A 209 1.80 -8.12 18.84
CA ARG A 209 2.07 -9.51 18.47
C ARG A 209 1.14 -9.92 17.34
N VAL A 210 1.72 -10.21 16.17
CA VAL A 210 0.96 -10.47 14.94
C VAL A 210 1.39 -11.76 14.26
N ILE A 211 0.44 -12.37 13.55
CA ILE A 211 0.63 -13.50 12.65
C ILE A 211 0.25 -13.03 11.26
N TYR A 212 1.19 -13.05 10.32
CA TYR A 212 0.89 -12.82 8.92
C TYR A 212 0.37 -14.11 8.29
N LEU A 213 -0.83 -14.06 7.73
CA LEU A 213 -1.36 -15.16 6.95
C LEU A 213 -0.75 -15.15 5.54
N GLU A 214 -0.54 -16.32 4.98
CA GLU A 214 -0.17 -16.50 3.58
C GLU A 214 -1.39 -16.87 2.74
N ASP A 215 -1.23 -16.85 1.41
CA ASP A 215 -2.30 -17.21 0.49
C ASP A 215 -2.80 -18.64 0.76
N ASP A 216 -4.12 -18.79 0.81
CA ASP A 216 -4.84 -20.04 1.11
C ASP A 216 -4.74 -20.53 2.57
N ASP A 217 -4.14 -19.74 3.48
CA ASP A 217 -4.28 -20.00 4.91
C ASP A 217 -5.72 -19.72 5.36
N ILE A 218 -6.26 -20.61 6.17
CA ILE A 218 -7.56 -20.49 6.80
C ILE A 218 -7.36 -20.46 8.31
N ALA A 219 -7.64 -19.33 8.91
CA ALA A 219 -7.57 -19.15 10.35
C ALA A 219 -8.96 -19.34 10.94
N ALA A 220 -9.11 -20.24 11.87
CA ALA A 220 -10.36 -20.48 12.57
C ALA A 220 -10.19 -20.21 14.07
N VAL A 221 -11.08 -19.40 14.63
CA VAL A 221 -11.21 -19.21 16.06
C VAL A 221 -12.49 -19.91 16.52
N ALA A 222 -12.35 -20.85 17.42
CA ALA A 222 -13.47 -21.56 18.00
C ALA A 222 -13.21 -21.82 19.49
N LYS A 223 -14.18 -21.53 20.36
CA LYS A 223 -14.06 -21.67 21.81
C LYS A 223 -12.79 -20.99 22.36
N GLY A 224 -12.48 -19.77 21.87
CA GLY A 224 -11.30 -19.00 22.29
C GLY A 224 -9.95 -19.57 21.84
N LYS A 225 -9.91 -20.55 20.93
CA LYS A 225 -8.68 -21.14 20.40
C LYS A 225 -8.52 -20.83 18.93
N LEU A 226 -7.34 -20.32 18.55
CA LEU A 226 -6.95 -20.13 17.16
C LEU A 226 -6.33 -21.40 16.60
N SER A 227 -6.75 -21.79 15.40
CA SER A 227 -6.15 -22.85 14.61
C SER A 227 -5.95 -22.39 13.17
N LEU A 228 -4.87 -22.83 12.54
CA LEU A 228 -4.57 -22.55 11.14
C LEU A 228 -4.73 -23.83 10.32
N HIS A 229 -5.40 -23.70 9.18
CA HIS A 229 -5.70 -24.81 8.28
C HIS A 229 -5.29 -24.45 6.87
N ARG A 230 -5.00 -25.46 6.06
CA ARG A 230 -4.75 -25.34 4.62
C ARG A 230 -5.21 -26.60 3.89
N VAL A 231 -5.77 -26.42 2.70
CA VAL A 231 -6.30 -27.54 1.91
C VAL A 231 -5.19 -28.50 1.45
N SER A 232 -4.08 -27.96 0.96
CA SER A 232 -2.96 -28.76 0.44
C SER A 232 -1.61 -28.17 0.84
N ARG A 233 -0.63 -29.05 1.06
CA ARG A 233 0.75 -28.65 1.32
C ARG A 233 1.48 -28.43 0.00
N ARG A 234 2.12 -27.27 -0.16
CA ARG A 234 3.04 -27.01 -1.26
C ARG A 234 4.46 -27.45 -0.88
N THR A 235 5.24 -27.88 -1.86
CA THR A 235 6.63 -28.33 -1.63
C THR A 235 7.48 -27.13 -1.21
N GLY A 236 8.17 -27.22 -0.06
CA GLY A 236 9.06 -26.17 0.43
C GLY A 236 8.40 -25.13 1.36
N GLU A 237 7.12 -25.28 1.70
CA GLU A 237 6.44 -24.37 2.63
C GLU A 237 6.70 -24.68 4.11
N ASP A 238 6.79 -23.61 4.93
CA ASP A 238 6.84 -23.72 6.37
C ASP A 238 5.56 -24.33 6.94
N PRO A 239 5.68 -25.38 7.78
CA PRO A 239 4.52 -26.06 8.36
C PRO A 239 3.85 -25.28 9.49
N SER A 240 4.28 -24.07 9.78
CA SER A 240 3.79 -23.25 10.87
C SER A 240 3.84 -21.76 10.53
N ARG A 241 3.07 -20.94 11.26
CA ARG A 241 3.17 -19.48 11.23
C ARG A 241 3.73 -18.97 12.55
N VAL A 242 4.67 -18.03 12.45
CA VAL A 242 5.36 -17.44 13.61
C VAL A 242 4.58 -16.23 14.09
N ILE A 243 4.44 -16.09 15.41
CA ILE A 243 3.96 -14.85 16.04
C ILE A 243 5.13 -13.89 16.07
N GLN A 244 5.04 -12.82 15.28
CA GLN A 244 6.05 -11.77 15.20
C GLN A 244 5.70 -10.64 16.17
N THR A 245 6.70 -10.07 16.84
CA THR A 245 6.53 -8.85 17.64
C THR A 245 6.89 -7.64 16.80
N LEU A 246 5.93 -6.76 16.57
CA LEU A 246 6.15 -5.53 15.84
C LEU A 246 6.91 -4.52 16.72
N GLN A 247 7.98 -3.97 16.19
CA GLN A 247 8.73 -2.85 16.80
C GLN A 247 8.14 -1.52 16.31
N MET A 248 6.89 -1.27 16.61
CA MET A 248 6.19 -0.06 16.22
C MET A 248 5.67 0.64 17.47
N GLU A 249 6.03 1.91 17.65
CA GLU A 249 5.55 2.71 18.78
C GLU A 249 4.17 3.30 18.48
N MET A 250 3.30 3.32 19.48
CA MET A 250 1.94 3.87 19.35
C MET A 250 1.96 5.34 18.91
N GLN A 251 2.95 6.12 19.35
CA GLN A 251 3.09 7.53 18.97
C GLN A 251 3.27 7.72 17.46
N GLN A 252 3.86 6.74 16.76
CA GLN A 252 4.08 6.82 15.31
C GLN A 252 2.79 6.73 14.51
N ILE A 253 1.77 6.06 15.04
CA ILE A 253 0.48 5.86 14.37
C ILE A 253 -0.60 6.87 14.81
N MET A 254 -0.36 7.68 15.83
CA MET A 254 -1.28 8.74 16.24
C MET A 254 -1.06 10.00 15.41
N LYS A 255 -2.14 10.76 15.14
CA LYS A 255 -2.05 12.04 14.42
C LYS A 255 -1.20 13.09 15.15
N GLY A 256 -1.14 13.02 16.48
CA GLY A 256 -0.47 14.03 17.28
C GLY A 256 -1.14 15.41 17.12
N ASN A 257 -0.33 16.43 16.91
CA ASN A 257 -0.79 17.83 16.76
C ASN A 257 -1.22 18.19 15.33
N PHE A 258 -1.34 17.22 14.43
CA PHE A 258 -1.74 17.44 13.04
C PHE A 258 -3.23 17.18 12.82
N ASP A 259 -3.84 17.95 11.93
CA ASP A 259 -5.25 17.79 11.59
C ASP A 259 -5.53 16.50 10.80
N ALA A 260 -4.56 16.04 10.00
CA ALA A 260 -4.67 14.87 9.15
C ALA A 260 -3.38 14.05 9.13
N PHE A 261 -3.49 12.73 8.88
CA PHE A 261 -2.34 11.85 8.72
C PHE A 261 -1.43 12.27 7.57
N MET A 262 -1.99 12.62 6.43
CA MET A 262 -1.21 13.11 5.29
C MET A 262 -0.37 14.33 5.65
N GLN A 263 -0.93 15.29 6.39
CA GLN A 263 -0.16 16.45 6.86
C GLN A 263 1.01 16.01 7.73
N LYS A 264 0.75 15.17 8.75
CA LYS A 264 1.80 14.60 9.60
C LYS A 264 2.89 13.94 8.75
N GLU A 265 2.53 13.09 7.81
CA GLU A 265 3.45 12.33 6.96
C GLU A 265 4.28 13.22 6.03
N ILE A 266 3.73 14.35 5.56
CA ILE A 266 4.50 15.37 4.83
C ILE A 266 5.56 16.00 5.74
N PHE A 267 5.19 16.36 6.97
CA PHE A 267 6.10 16.97 7.94
C PHE A 267 7.10 15.98 8.57
N GLU A 268 6.86 14.69 8.49
CA GLU A 268 7.80 13.64 8.94
C GLU A 268 8.91 13.32 7.91
N GLN A 269 8.86 13.86 6.70
CA GLN A 269 9.85 13.55 5.66
C GLN A 269 11.30 13.84 6.04
N PRO A 270 11.64 14.91 6.80
CA PRO A 270 13.01 15.11 7.30
C PRO A 270 13.54 13.92 8.09
N GLU A 271 12.69 13.32 8.93
CA GLU A 271 13.05 12.16 9.74
C GLU A 271 13.03 10.86 8.91
N SER A 272 12.03 10.67 8.06
CA SER A 272 11.89 9.45 7.27
C SER A 272 13.07 9.23 6.31
N VAL A 273 13.61 10.29 5.68
CA VAL A 273 14.80 10.16 4.84
C VAL A 273 16.06 9.83 5.64
N VAL A 274 16.19 10.38 6.85
CA VAL A 274 17.30 10.02 7.78
C VAL A 274 17.18 8.54 8.17
N ASN A 275 15.99 8.08 8.53
CA ASN A 275 15.75 6.69 8.91
C ASN A 275 16.04 5.73 7.73
N THR A 276 15.72 6.14 6.50
CA THR A 276 16.05 5.39 5.29
C THR A 276 17.57 5.26 5.09
N MET A 277 18.34 6.29 5.43
CA MET A 277 19.81 6.30 5.29
C MET A 277 20.57 5.73 6.48
N ARG A 278 19.91 5.63 7.63
CA ARG A 278 20.55 5.26 8.90
C ARG A 278 21.29 3.92 8.81
N GLY A 279 22.58 3.93 9.14
CA GLY A 279 23.46 2.75 9.09
C GLY A 279 23.81 2.25 7.68
N ARG A 280 23.41 2.99 6.63
CA ARG A 280 23.62 2.61 5.22
C ARG A 280 24.66 3.46 4.51
N ILE A 281 24.93 4.65 4.99
CA ILE A 281 25.99 5.55 4.50
C ILE A 281 27.02 5.69 5.60
N CYS A 282 28.25 5.19 5.36
CA CYS A 282 29.35 5.32 6.31
C CYS A 282 29.79 6.79 6.39
N PRO A 283 29.81 7.42 7.57
CA PRO A 283 30.17 8.83 7.70
C PRO A 283 31.60 9.14 7.27
N GLU A 284 32.56 8.25 7.58
CA GLU A 284 33.99 8.47 7.35
C GLU A 284 34.38 8.25 5.88
N THR A 285 33.87 7.21 5.27
CA THR A 285 34.31 6.76 3.94
C THR A 285 33.36 7.16 2.81
N GLY A 286 32.13 7.56 3.14
CA GLY A 286 31.07 7.75 2.14
C GLY A 286 30.62 6.45 1.47
N LYS A 287 31.04 5.29 1.98
CA LYS A 287 30.62 3.99 1.46
C LYS A 287 29.15 3.76 1.72
N VAL A 288 28.41 3.31 0.68
CA VAL A 288 27.00 2.97 0.79
C VAL A 288 26.84 1.45 0.83
N ILE A 289 26.11 0.96 1.85
CA ILE A 289 25.89 -0.48 2.04
C ILE A 289 24.39 -0.73 2.24
N LEU A 290 23.79 -1.47 1.34
CA LEU A 290 22.43 -2.00 1.48
C LEU A 290 22.55 -3.48 1.82
N GLY A 291 22.45 -3.82 3.09
CA GLY A 291 22.73 -5.16 3.62
C GLY A 291 21.96 -6.27 2.92
N GLY A 292 20.67 -6.05 2.64
CA GLY A 292 19.82 -7.04 1.97
C GLY A 292 20.20 -7.33 0.50
N LEU A 293 21.08 -6.52 -0.13
CA LEU A 293 21.54 -6.73 -1.51
C LEU A 293 22.97 -7.25 -1.60
N LYS A 294 23.70 -7.28 -0.49
CA LYS A 294 25.15 -7.53 -0.46
C LYS A 294 25.54 -8.84 -1.13
N ASP A 295 24.81 -9.89 -0.86
CA ASP A 295 25.12 -11.24 -1.35
C ASP A 295 24.83 -11.41 -2.85
N HIS A 296 23.93 -10.59 -3.41
CA HIS A 296 23.52 -10.59 -4.82
C HIS A 296 24.23 -9.55 -5.70
N MET A 297 25.17 -8.76 -5.13
CA MET A 297 25.84 -7.69 -5.89
C MET A 297 26.61 -8.18 -7.12
N LYS A 298 27.10 -9.41 -7.11
CA LYS A 298 27.79 -9.99 -8.27
C LYS A 298 26.84 -10.22 -9.44
N GLU A 299 25.63 -10.69 -9.15
CA GLU A 299 24.56 -10.92 -10.15
C GLU A 299 24.04 -9.58 -10.66
N ILE A 300 23.76 -8.64 -9.76
CA ILE A 300 23.29 -7.30 -10.09
C ILE A 300 24.28 -6.57 -11.02
N LYS A 301 25.59 -6.60 -10.73
CA LYS A 301 26.60 -5.95 -11.57
C LYS A 301 26.81 -6.60 -12.94
N ARG A 302 26.36 -7.84 -13.13
CA ARG A 302 26.46 -8.60 -14.39
C ARG A 302 25.15 -8.65 -15.16
N CYS A 303 24.09 -8.07 -14.63
CA CYS A 303 22.79 -8.13 -15.27
C CYS A 303 22.79 -7.41 -16.63
N ARG A 304 21.86 -7.80 -17.47
CA ARG A 304 21.65 -7.23 -18.79
C ARG A 304 20.98 -5.86 -18.72
N ARG A 305 20.04 -5.71 -17.81
CA ARG A 305 19.25 -4.49 -17.58
C ARG A 305 18.57 -4.53 -16.22
N LEU A 306 18.15 -3.37 -15.76
CA LEU A 306 17.29 -3.22 -14.59
C LEU A 306 15.86 -3.00 -15.05
N ILE A 307 14.90 -3.72 -14.50
CA ILE A 307 13.47 -3.54 -14.76
C ILE A 307 12.83 -3.14 -13.44
N MET A 308 12.30 -1.92 -13.38
CA MET A 308 11.68 -1.34 -12.19
C MET A 308 10.16 -1.36 -12.36
N ILE A 309 9.49 -2.13 -11.52
CA ILE A 309 8.05 -2.40 -11.62
C ILE A 309 7.34 -1.84 -10.39
N GLY A 310 6.28 -1.06 -10.61
CA GLY A 310 5.49 -0.48 -9.54
C GLY A 310 4.15 0.05 -10.03
N CYS A 311 3.34 0.53 -9.10
CA CYS A 311 2.05 1.16 -9.36
C CYS A 311 2.00 2.55 -8.72
N GLY A 312 1.30 3.52 -9.35
CA GLY A 312 1.06 4.85 -8.80
C GLY A 312 2.33 5.56 -8.34
N THR A 313 2.36 6.00 -7.09
CA THR A 313 3.50 6.73 -6.49
C THR A 313 4.81 5.93 -6.54
N SER A 314 4.77 4.61 -6.35
CA SER A 314 5.97 3.76 -6.45
C SER A 314 6.51 3.65 -7.88
N PHE A 315 5.64 3.68 -8.90
CA PHE A 315 6.05 3.81 -10.30
C PHE A 315 6.72 5.18 -10.54
N HIS A 316 6.17 6.27 -9.97
CA HIS A 316 6.79 7.60 -10.09
C HIS A 316 8.15 7.68 -9.40
N ALA A 317 8.36 6.97 -8.28
CA ALA A 317 9.68 6.87 -7.65
C ALA A 317 10.70 6.16 -8.57
N ALA A 318 10.27 5.14 -9.29
CA ALA A 318 11.10 4.49 -10.31
C ALA A 318 11.43 5.44 -11.48
N VAL A 319 10.43 6.18 -11.99
CA VAL A 319 10.66 7.19 -13.06
C VAL A 319 11.65 8.27 -12.59
N ALA A 320 11.52 8.73 -11.33
CA ALA A 320 12.39 9.76 -10.75
C ALA A 320 13.86 9.34 -10.68
N THR A 321 14.10 8.07 -10.41
CA THR A 321 15.45 7.52 -10.22
C THR A 321 16.05 6.87 -11.46
N ARG A 322 15.26 6.66 -12.53
CA ARG A 322 15.74 6.03 -13.77
C ARG A 322 17.02 6.69 -14.28
N GLN A 323 17.01 8.02 -14.48
CA GLN A 323 18.13 8.73 -15.08
C GLN A 323 19.42 8.59 -14.25
N ILE A 324 19.35 8.74 -12.92
CA ILE A 324 20.52 8.60 -12.06
C ILE A 324 21.02 7.15 -11.97
N LEU A 325 20.13 6.18 -12.05
CA LEU A 325 20.52 4.79 -12.10
C LEU A 325 21.24 4.46 -13.41
N GLU A 326 20.74 4.91 -14.56
CA GLU A 326 21.43 4.78 -15.86
C GLU A 326 22.80 5.44 -15.83
N GLU A 327 22.91 6.64 -15.23
CA GLU A 327 24.19 7.37 -15.08
C GLU A 327 25.19 6.58 -14.23
N LEU A 328 24.78 6.13 -13.04
CA LEU A 328 25.67 5.47 -12.09
C LEU A 328 26.00 4.02 -12.46
N THR A 329 25.06 3.30 -13.02
CA THR A 329 25.23 1.86 -13.32
C THR A 329 25.68 1.57 -14.75
N GLU A 330 25.46 2.51 -15.68
CA GLU A 330 25.63 2.33 -17.14
C GLU A 330 24.83 1.15 -17.68
N LEU A 331 23.74 0.78 -17.00
CA LEU A 331 22.81 -0.26 -17.40
C LEU A 331 21.52 0.37 -17.96
N PRO A 332 20.90 -0.23 -18.98
CA PRO A 332 19.54 0.17 -19.38
C PRO A 332 18.56 -0.03 -18.23
N VAL A 333 17.78 0.99 -17.92
CA VAL A 333 16.75 0.96 -16.86
C VAL A 333 15.37 1.09 -17.48
N MET A 334 14.61 0.02 -17.47
CA MET A 334 13.20 0.00 -17.86
C MET A 334 12.34 0.31 -16.64
N VAL A 335 11.34 1.16 -16.83
CA VAL A 335 10.36 1.48 -15.77
C VAL A 335 8.98 1.13 -16.28
N GLU A 336 8.29 0.26 -15.57
CA GLU A 336 7.08 -0.40 -16.03
C GLU A 336 5.94 -0.27 -15.00
N LEU A 337 4.74 0.02 -15.48
CA LEU A 337 3.52 -0.17 -14.70
C LEU A 337 3.23 -1.66 -14.58
N ALA A 338 2.98 -2.15 -13.37
CA ALA A 338 2.83 -3.59 -13.13
C ALA A 338 1.70 -4.21 -13.97
N SER A 339 0.56 -3.54 -14.11
CA SER A 339 -0.58 -4.01 -14.92
C SER A 339 -0.22 -4.09 -16.42
N ASP A 340 0.32 -3.01 -17.00
CA ASP A 340 0.73 -2.98 -18.40
C ASP A 340 1.84 -3.99 -18.72
N PHE A 341 2.79 -4.16 -17.79
CA PHE A 341 3.86 -5.15 -17.88
C PHE A 341 3.31 -6.57 -18.01
N LEU A 342 2.28 -6.90 -17.25
CA LEU A 342 1.59 -8.19 -17.30
C LEU A 342 0.77 -8.36 -18.57
N ASP A 343 -0.04 -7.35 -18.93
CA ASP A 343 -0.93 -7.39 -20.08
C ASP A 343 -0.18 -7.55 -21.41
N ARG A 344 1.02 -6.97 -21.50
CA ARG A 344 1.90 -7.11 -22.67
C ARG A 344 2.69 -8.42 -22.70
N TYR A 345 2.65 -9.23 -21.65
CA TYR A 345 3.53 -10.40 -21.50
C TYR A 345 5.00 -10.03 -21.73
N THR A 346 5.46 -8.96 -21.09
CA THR A 346 6.79 -8.37 -21.31
C THR A 346 7.90 -9.42 -21.21
N PRO A 347 8.80 -9.53 -22.20
CA PRO A 347 9.88 -10.50 -22.16
C PRO A 347 10.84 -10.25 -20.99
N VAL A 348 11.06 -11.29 -20.19
CA VAL A 348 11.99 -11.31 -19.05
C VAL A 348 12.99 -12.44 -19.23
N PHE A 349 14.25 -12.14 -18.96
CA PHE A 349 15.36 -13.07 -19.11
C PHE A 349 16.02 -13.35 -17.75
N ARG A 350 16.76 -14.45 -17.64
CA ARG A 350 17.50 -14.82 -16.42
C ARG A 350 18.56 -13.81 -16.02
N ASP A 351 19.08 -13.05 -16.97
CA ASP A 351 20.11 -12.03 -16.78
C ASP A 351 19.51 -10.65 -16.44
N ASP A 352 18.19 -10.54 -16.34
CA ASP A 352 17.51 -9.32 -15.89
C ASP A 352 17.45 -9.28 -14.36
N VAL A 353 17.51 -8.08 -13.81
CA VAL A 353 17.23 -7.82 -12.39
C VAL A 353 15.94 -7.00 -12.29
N CYS A 354 14.94 -7.58 -11.64
CA CYS A 354 13.60 -7.01 -11.56
C CYS A 354 13.34 -6.45 -10.16
N PHE A 355 13.08 -5.14 -10.07
CA PHE A 355 12.73 -4.43 -8.85
C PHE A 355 11.22 -4.32 -8.70
N PHE A 356 10.71 -4.68 -7.53
CA PHE A 356 9.30 -4.58 -7.18
C PHE A 356 9.15 -3.53 -6.08
N ILE A 357 8.64 -2.36 -6.48
CA ILE A 357 8.59 -1.18 -5.62
C ILE A 357 7.16 -1.02 -5.12
N SER A 358 6.98 -1.07 -3.80
CA SER A 358 5.66 -0.93 -3.18
C SER A 358 5.79 -0.47 -1.73
N GLN A 359 5.04 0.55 -1.34
CA GLN A 359 5.02 1.01 0.05
C GLN A 359 4.48 -0.07 1.00
N SER A 360 3.32 -0.65 0.70
CA SER A 360 2.71 -1.72 1.52
C SER A 360 3.36 -3.08 1.32
N GLY A 361 4.00 -3.31 0.15
CA GLY A 361 4.45 -4.62 -0.25
C GLY A 361 3.34 -5.65 -0.53
N GLU A 362 2.09 -5.17 -0.70
CA GLU A 362 0.90 -5.99 -0.89
C GLU A 362 0.10 -5.58 -2.15
N THR A 363 0.70 -4.83 -3.08
CA THR A 363 0.04 -4.39 -4.30
C THR A 363 -0.16 -5.58 -5.23
N ALA A 364 -1.41 -5.92 -5.55
CA ALA A 364 -1.77 -7.14 -6.28
C ALA A 364 -1.05 -7.27 -7.63
N ASP A 365 -1.11 -6.25 -8.49
CA ASP A 365 -0.45 -6.28 -9.79
C ASP A 365 1.08 -6.42 -9.66
N THR A 366 1.67 -5.75 -8.68
CA THR A 366 3.12 -5.85 -8.42
C THR A 366 3.51 -7.26 -7.94
N LEU A 367 2.68 -7.91 -7.13
CA LEU A 367 2.88 -9.30 -6.70
C LEU A 367 2.73 -10.29 -7.86
N MET A 368 1.75 -10.08 -8.74
CA MET A 368 1.58 -10.90 -9.93
C MET A 368 2.79 -10.76 -10.87
N ALA A 369 3.29 -9.54 -11.07
CA ALA A 369 4.49 -9.28 -11.86
C ALA A 369 5.75 -9.92 -11.23
N LEU A 370 5.86 -9.92 -9.89
CA LEU A 370 6.93 -10.61 -9.17
C LEU A 370 6.92 -12.11 -9.48
N ARG A 371 5.77 -12.76 -9.33
CA ARG A 371 5.61 -14.20 -9.62
C ARG A 371 5.96 -14.50 -11.08
N TYR A 372 5.48 -13.67 -12.01
CA TYR A 372 5.79 -13.77 -13.44
C TYR A 372 7.29 -13.71 -13.74
N CYS A 373 8.04 -12.79 -13.11
CA CYS A 373 9.49 -12.67 -13.28
C CYS A 373 10.24 -13.83 -12.62
N LYS A 374 9.81 -14.25 -11.43
CA LYS A 374 10.42 -15.35 -10.67
C LYS A 374 10.31 -16.69 -11.41
N GLU A 375 9.19 -16.99 -12.04
CA GLU A 375 8.98 -18.18 -12.89
C GLU A 375 9.94 -18.22 -14.09
N ARG A 376 10.41 -17.04 -14.56
CA ARG A 376 11.36 -16.90 -15.66
C ARG A 376 12.82 -16.90 -15.21
N GLY A 377 13.06 -17.00 -13.90
CA GLY A 377 14.37 -17.12 -13.31
C GLY A 377 15.17 -15.82 -13.24
N ALA A 378 14.52 -14.65 -13.34
CA ALA A 378 15.15 -13.35 -13.10
C ALA A 378 15.40 -13.14 -11.60
N LEU A 379 16.48 -12.44 -11.25
CA LEU A 379 16.72 -12.00 -9.87
C LEU A 379 15.68 -10.96 -9.47
N THR A 380 14.99 -11.20 -8.35
CA THR A 380 13.92 -10.35 -7.85
C THR A 380 14.35 -9.56 -6.62
N VAL A 381 14.13 -8.23 -6.66
CA VAL A 381 14.52 -7.28 -5.60
C VAL A 381 13.29 -6.52 -5.09
N GLY A 382 13.01 -6.64 -3.80
CA GLY A 382 11.90 -5.92 -3.15
C GLY A 382 12.33 -4.56 -2.58
N ILE A 383 11.60 -3.49 -2.88
CA ILE A 383 11.76 -2.17 -2.23
C ILE A 383 10.45 -1.87 -1.51
N THR A 384 10.40 -2.10 -0.20
CA THR A 384 9.16 -2.06 0.57
C THR A 384 9.31 -1.24 1.85
N ASN A 385 8.20 -0.70 2.38
CA ASN A 385 8.19 -0.06 3.69
C ASN A 385 7.72 -1.02 4.79
N THR A 386 6.72 -1.84 4.48
CA THR A 386 6.15 -2.79 5.46
C THR A 386 7.00 -4.05 5.55
N VAL A 387 7.60 -4.25 6.72
CA VAL A 387 8.37 -5.45 7.04
C VAL A 387 7.44 -6.66 7.09
N GLY A 388 7.88 -7.79 6.53
CA GLY A 388 7.09 -9.03 6.51
C GLY A 388 5.94 -9.04 5.48
N SER A 389 5.86 -8.03 4.60
CA SER A 389 4.91 -8.01 3.49
C SER A 389 5.18 -9.10 2.46
N SER A 390 4.19 -9.41 1.63
CA SER A 390 4.30 -10.47 0.61
C SER A 390 5.45 -10.22 -0.37
N ILE A 391 5.62 -8.99 -0.87
CA ILE A 391 6.76 -8.67 -1.75
C ILE A 391 8.09 -8.88 -1.02
N SER A 392 8.20 -8.49 0.25
CA SER A 392 9.46 -8.65 1.00
C SER A 392 9.81 -10.11 1.31
N ARG A 393 8.81 -11.00 1.38
CA ARG A 393 9.02 -12.44 1.58
C ARG A 393 9.26 -13.22 0.28
N ASP A 394 8.59 -12.79 -0.80
CA ASP A 394 8.62 -13.51 -2.08
C ASP A 394 9.79 -13.12 -2.96
N THR A 395 10.46 -11.98 -2.72
CA THR A 395 11.67 -11.57 -3.46
C THR A 395 12.93 -12.26 -2.94
N ASP A 396 13.92 -12.44 -3.82
CA ASP A 396 15.19 -13.09 -3.47
C ASP A 396 16.05 -12.23 -2.53
N CYS A 397 15.94 -10.90 -2.67
CA CYS A 397 16.61 -9.93 -1.83
C CYS A 397 15.84 -8.59 -1.83
N GLY A 398 16.25 -7.63 -1.00
CA GLY A 398 15.54 -6.35 -0.99
C GLY A 398 16.02 -5.33 0.03
N VAL A 399 15.31 -4.20 0.06
CA VAL A 399 15.58 -3.07 0.96
C VAL A 399 14.28 -2.59 1.57
N HIS A 400 14.21 -2.55 2.90
CA HIS A 400 13.16 -1.82 3.59
C HIS A 400 13.52 -0.34 3.66
N ILE A 401 12.59 0.54 3.26
CA ILE A 401 12.84 1.98 3.23
C ILE A 401 12.79 2.66 4.59
N ASN A 402 12.23 1.99 5.60
CA ASN A 402 12.17 2.46 7.00
C ASN A 402 11.56 3.88 7.15
N ALA A 403 10.59 4.23 6.31
CA ALA A 403 9.93 5.54 6.35
C ALA A 403 8.99 5.72 7.57
N GLY A 404 8.82 4.68 8.37
CA GLY A 404 7.79 4.60 9.39
C GLY A 404 6.40 4.31 8.82
N PRO A 405 5.37 4.15 9.67
CA PRO A 405 4.00 3.88 9.23
C PRO A 405 3.47 5.02 8.37
N GLU A 406 2.87 4.70 7.23
CA GLU A 406 2.17 5.64 6.38
C GLU A 406 0.69 5.25 6.33
N ILE A 407 -0.16 6.05 6.99
CA ILE A 407 -1.58 5.79 7.23
C ILE A 407 -2.45 6.57 6.26
N GLY A 408 -2.00 7.75 5.83
CA GLY A 408 -2.67 8.56 4.83
C GLY A 408 -2.94 7.77 3.55
N VAL A 409 -4.09 8.02 2.91
CA VAL A 409 -4.47 7.35 1.66
C VAL A 409 -3.47 7.67 0.55
N ALA A 410 -3.09 8.94 0.44
CA ALA A 410 -2.11 9.40 -0.52
C ALA A 410 -0.69 9.23 0.04
N SER A 411 0.12 8.41 -0.61
CA SER A 411 1.52 8.20 -0.22
C SER A 411 2.36 9.48 -0.39
N THR A 412 3.15 9.83 0.61
CA THR A 412 3.98 11.04 0.65
C THR A 412 5.42 10.74 1.07
N LYS A 413 5.66 10.40 2.33
CA LYS A 413 7.00 10.11 2.87
C LYS A 413 7.60 8.82 2.31
N ALA A 414 6.77 7.85 1.93
CA ALA A 414 7.28 6.64 1.30
C ALA A 414 7.84 6.91 -0.09
N TYR A 415 7.30 7.87 -0.86
CA TYR A 415 7.84 8.29 -2.14
C TYR A 415 9.28 8.80 -2.01
N THR A 416 9.51 9.78 -1.12
CA THR A 416 10.85 10.36 -0.91
C THR A 416 11.83 9.34 -0.35
N SER A 417 11.38 8.43 0.51
CA SER A 417 12.19 7.32 1.04
C SER A 417 12.52 6.26 -0.02
N GLN A 418 11.58 5.92 -0.92
CA GLN A 418 11.85 5.04 -2.08
C GLN A 418 12.87 5.68 -3.01
N PHE A 419 12.74 6.97 -3.27
CA PHE A 419 13.69 7.73 -4.07
C PHE A 419 15.10 7.65 -3.49
N VAL A 420 15.26 7.92 -2.19
CA VAL A 420 16.54 7.82 -1.47
C VAL A 420 17.11 6.40 -1.53
N ALA A 421 16.27 5.38 -1.29
CA ALA A 421 16.72 3.98 -1.31
C ALA A 421 17.24 3.56 -2.69
N LEU A 422 16.55 3.94 -3.76
CA LEU A 422 16.97 3.65 -5.14
C LEU A 422 18.23 4.43 -5.53
N THR A 423 18.38 5.68 -5.08
CA THR A 423 19.62 6.44 -5.26
C THR A 423 20.79 5.78 -4.54
N MET A 424 20.60 5.31 -3.31
CA MET A 424 21.62 4.55 -2.56
C MET A 424 21.98 3.24 -3.28
N PHE A 425 21.02 2.57 -3.92
CA PHE A 425 21.32 1.39 -4.75
C PHE A 425 22.27 1.75 -5.90
N GLY A 426 22.02 2.83 -6.63
CA GLY A 426 22.92 3.31 -7.68
C GLY A 426 24.33 3.61 -7.16
N LEU A 427 24.41 4.28 -6.00
CA LEU A 427 25.70 4.57 -5.33
C LEU A 427 26.46 3.31 -4.91
N MET A 428 25.76 2.30 -4.38
CA MET A 428 26.36 1.03 -4.00
C MET A 428 26.88 0.26 -5.22
N THR A 429 26.11 0.25 -6.32
CA THR A 429 26.45 -0.48 -7.54
C THR A 429 27.65 0.13 -8.25
N SER A 430 27.83 1.45 -8.16
CA SER A 430 28.92 2.22 -8.80
C SER A 430 30.15 2.42 -7.93
N GLU A 431 30.27 1.73 -6.78
CA GLU A 431 31.36 1.94 -5.79
C GLU A 431 32.76 1.81 -6.40
N ASP A 432 32.95 0.91 -7.33
CA ASP A 432 34.23 0.62 -8.01
C ASP A 432 34.50 1.46 -9.26
N ARG A 433 33.61 2.40 -9.61
CA ARG A 433 33.74 3.25 -10.81
C ARG A 433 34.51 4.51 -10.49
N ILE A 434 35.77 4.57 -10.87
CA ILE A 434 36.65 5.73 -10.67
C ILE A 434 36.10 6.97 -11.38
N SER A 435 35.57 6.82 -12.59
CA SER A 435 34.99 7.90 -13.39
C SER A 435 33.80 8.59 -12.70
N MET A 436 33.10 7.88 -11.82
CA MET A 436 31.94 8.38 -11.10
C MET A 436 32.26 8.89 -9.69
N GLN A 437 33.52 8.84 -9.26
CA GLN A 437 33.87 9.18 -7.87
C GLN A 437 33.39 10.56 -7.46
N LYS A 438 33.69 11.60 -8.24
CA LYS A 438 33.27 12.98 -7.95
C LYS A 438 31.75 13.10 -7.89
N ARG A 439 31.04 12.52 -8.85
CA ARG A 439 29.58 12.53 -8.89
C ARG A 439 28.95 11.84 -7.70
N ARG A 440 29.51 10.70 -7.29
CA ARG A 440 29.08 9.96 -6.09
C ARG A 440 29.28 10.79 -4.80
N GLU A 441 30.42 11.47 -4.68
CA GLU A 441 30.71 12.34 -3.52
C GLU A 441 29.70 13.50 -3.44
N GLU A 442 29.38 14.15 -4.59
CA GLU A 442 28.36 15.20 -4.66
C GLU A 442 26.97 14.69 -4.22
N ILE A 443 26.56 13.52 -4.67
CA ILE A 443 25.26 12.92 -4.31
C ILE A 443 25.23 12.54 -2.83
N ILE A 444 26.30 11.95 -2.29
CA ILE A 444 26.40 11.59 -0.88
C ILE A 444 26.36 12.84 0.01
N ALA A 445 27.04 13.91 -0.37
CA ALA A 445 26.97 15.19 0.33
C ALA A 445 25.54 15.77 0.29
N GLY A 446 24.87 15.69 -0.86
CA GLY A 446 23.46 16.09 -1.01
C GLY A 446 22.53 15.27 -0.09
N LEU A 447 22.69 13.95 -0.04
CA LEU A 447 21.91 13.06 0.83
C LEU A 447 22.10 13.40 2.32
N ARG A 448 23.32 13.71 2.75
CA ARG A 448 23.60 14.09 4.14
C ARG A 448 22.89 15.38 4.56
N ASN A 449 22.77 16.33 3.66
CA ASN A 449 22.13 17.63 3.91
C ASN A 449 20.61 17.62 3.66
N LEU A 450 20.07 16.51 3.14
CA LEU A 450 18.71 16.45 2.61
C LEU A 450 17.64 16.76 3.67
N SER A 451 17.79 16.23 4.88
CA SER A 451 16.85 16.45 5.99
C SER A 451 16.69 17.94 6.33
N ASP A 452 17.80 18.68 6.39
CA ASP A 452 17.76 20.11 6.75
C ASP A 452 17.20 20.96 5.59
N LEU A 453 17.46 20.56 4.35
CA LEU A 453 16.86 21.21 3.19
C LEU A 453 15.35 20.97 3.13
N ILE A 454 14.87 19.75 3.47
CA ILE A 454 13.43 19.44 3.55
C ILE A 454 12.77 20.32 4.62
N LYS A 455 13.38 20.50 5.80
CA LYS A 455 12.84 21.39 6.85
C LYS A 455 12.62 22.82 6.33
N LYS A 456 13.61 23.38 5.59
CA LYS A 456 13.48 24.70 4.97
C LYS A 456 12.34 24.77 3.99
N VAL A 457 12.13 23.73 3.18
CA VAL A 457 10.99 23.67 2.24
C VAL A 457 9.65 23.63 2.97
N LEU A 458 9.58 22.92 4.09
CA LEU A 458 8.36 22.85 4.90
C LEU A 458 7.97 24.20 5.54
N GLU A 459 8.92 25.12 5.75
CA GLU A 459 8.64 26.48 6.20
C GLU A 459 7.80 27.30 5.19
N LEU A 460 7.73 26.85 3.94
CA LEU A 460 6.92 27.48 2.89
C LEU A 460 5.42 27.12 3.00
N ASP A 461 4.99 26.32 3.96
CA ASP A 461 3.61 25.83 4.11
C ASP A 461 2.58 26.98 4.05
N GLY A 462 2.81 28.07 4.79
CA GLY A 462 1.93 29.24 4.77
C GLY A 462 1.79 29.91 3.42
N LYS A 463 2.89 30.01 2.63
CA LYS A 463 2.88 30.54 1.27
C LYS A 463 2.11 29.63 0.33
N ILE A 464 2.33 28.32 0.45
CA ILE A 464 1.64 27.31 -0.38
C ILE A 464 0.15 27.30 -0.08
N LYS A 465 -0.24 27.46 1.18
CA LYS A 465 -1.66 27.62 1.59
C LYS A 465 -2.32 28.83 0.92
N SER A 466 -1.61 29.95 0.81
CA SER A 466 -2.12 31.14 0.11
C SER A 466 -2.33 30.87 -1.38
N ILE A 467 -1.40 30.15 -2.03
CA ILE A 467 -1.54 29.72 -3.43
C ILE A 467 -2.74 28.79 -3.59
N ALA A 468 -2.95 27.89 -2.65
CA ALA A 468 -4.10 26.96 -2.67
C ALA A 468 -5.43 27.72 -2.59
N GLN A 469 -5.52 28.84 -1.83
CA GLN A 469 -6.70 29.70 -1.76
C GLN A 469 -7.09 30.32 -3.11
N GLU A 470 -6.14 30.56 -4.00
CA GLU A 470 -6.43 31.06 -5.34
C GLU A 470 -6.87 29.95 -6.30
N LEU A 471 -6.39 28.73 -6.06
CA LEU A 471 -6.56 27.59 -6.99
C LEU A 471 -7.73 26.66 -6.65
N TYR A 472 -8.25 26.66 -5.42
CA TYR A 472 -9.17 25.61 -4.95
C TYR A 472 -10.49 25.50 -5.73
N GLN A 473 -10.94 26.59 -6.40
CA GLN A 473 -12.15 26.59 -7.24
C GLN A 473 -11.91 26.12 -8.67
N GLN A 474 -10.66 25.98 -9.09
CA GLN A 474 -10.30 25.57 -10.44
C GLN A 474 -10.70 24.10 -10.70
N LYS A 475 -11.07 23.79 -11.94
CA LYS A 475 -11.47 22.43 -12.35
C LYS A 475 -10.32 21.60 -12.88
N SER A 476 -9.28 22.24 -13.36
CA SER A 476 -8.12 21.61 -13.98
C SER A 476 -6.84 22.35 -13.60
N LEU A 477 -5.71 21.64 -13.59
CA LEU A 477 -4.38 22.18 -13.30
C LEU A 477 -3.33 21.38 -14.07
N LEU A 478 -2.41 22.07 -14.74
CA LEU A 478 -1.29 21.44 -15.44
C LEU A 478 0.00 21.62 -14.64
N VAL A 479 0.78 20.55 -14.52
CA VAL A 479 2.09 20.57 -13.85
C VAL A 479 3.17 20.18 -14.85
N MET A 480 4.16 21.04 -15.08
CA MET A 480 5.14 20.86 -16.15
C MET A 480 6.56 20.88 -15.62
N GLY A 481 7.39 19.97 -16.10
CA GLY A 481 8.82 19.92 -15.79
C GLY A 481 9.60 19.10 -16.81
N ARG A 482 10.92 19.01 -16.62
CA ARG A 482 11.81 18.30 -17.53
C ARG A 482 12.97 17.65 -16.78
N GLY A 483 13.56 16.61 -17.38
CA GLY A 483 14.67 15.87 -16.76
C GLY A 483 14.25 15.24 -15.44
N PHE A 484 15.04 15.41 -14.40
CA PHE A 484 14.73 14.88 -13.05
C PHE A 484 13.39 15.39 -12.47
N ASN A 485 12.92 16.58 -12.89
CA ASN A 485 11.67 17.16 -12.39
C ASN A 485 10.41 16.63 -13.10
N TYR A 486 10.53 15.83 -14.17
CA TYR A 486 9.34 15.26 -14.83
C TYR A 486 8.57 14.30 -13.94
N ALA A 487 9.27 13.42 -13.23
CA ALA A 487 8.62 12.50 -12.28
C ALA A 487 7.90 13.25 -11.15
N THR A 488 8.48 14.38 -10.70
CA THR A 488 7.84 15.27 -9.72
C THR A 488 6.54 15.86 -10.24
N CYS A 489 6.46 16.18 -11.53
CA CYS A 489 5.21 16.66 -12.15
C CYS A 489 4.15 15.58 -12.18
N LEU A 490 4.53 14.34 -12.52
CA LEU A 490 3.63 13.19 -12.50
C LEU A 490 3.08 12.93 -11.09
N GLU A 491 3.96 12.93 -10.08
CA GLU A 491 3.60 12.69 -8.69
C GLU A 491 2.73 13.82 -8.13
N GLY A 492 3.09 15.08 -8.38
CA GLY A 492 2.28 16.23 -7.96
C GLY A 492 0.88 16.22 -8.58
N ALA A 493 0.78 15.94 -9.88
CA ALA A 493 -0.50 15.80 -10.56
C ALA A 493 -1.32 14.61 -10.01
N LEU A 494 -0.66 13.50 -9.65
CA LEU A 494 -1.32 12.37 -9.01
C LEU A 494 -1.91 12.78 -7.65
N LYS A 495 -1.12 13.44 -6.78
CA LYS A 495 -1.59 13.89 -5.47
C LYS A 495 -2.78 14.85 -5.59
N ILE A 496 -2.72 15.80 -6.51
CA ILE A 496 -3.81 16.75 -6.74
C ILE A 496 -5.09 16.00 -7.13
N LYS A 497 -5.06 15.14 -8.15
CA LYS A 497 -6.27 14.41 -8.57
C LYS A 497 -6.77 13.41 -7.53
N GLU A 498 -5.89 12.77 -6.76
CA GLU A 498 -6.20 11.71 -5.80
C GLU A 498 -7.03 12.22 -4.62
N ILE A 499 -6.70 13.40 -4.09
CA ILE A 499 -7.32 13.91 -2.87
C ILE A 499 -8.22 15.14 -3.09
N THR A 500 -8.08 15.85 -4.22
CA THR A 500 -8.89 17.03 -4.51
C THR A 500 -9.98 16.80 -5.56
N TYR A 501 -9.91 15.67 -6.28
CA TYR A 501 -10.75 15.35 -7.45
C TYR A 501 -10.72 16.40 -8.56
N MET A 502 -9.71 17.26 -8.52
CA MET A 502 -9.41 18.20 -9.61
C MET A 502 -8.67 17.45 -10.71
N HIS A 503 -9.11 17.59 -11.94
CA HIS A 503 -8.31 17.09 -13.07
C HIS A 503 -6.92 17.72 -13.04
N SER A 504 -5.89 16.91 -13.04
CA SER A 504 -4.51 17.38 -13.08
C SER A 504 -3.65 16.44 -13.93
N GLU A 505 -2.75 17.05 -14.72
CA GLU A 505 -1.87 16.32 -15.61
C GLU A 505 -0.42 16.76 -15.44
N GLY A 506 0.49 15.77 -15.31
CA GLY A 506 1.93 15.98 -15.30
C GLY A 506 2.47 15.91 -16.73
N ILE A 507 2.99 17.00 -17.24
CA ILE A 507 3.41 17.13 -18.63
C ILE A 507 4.94 17.26 -18.73
N LEU A 508 5.56 16.47 -19.59
CA LEU A 508 6.95 16.70 -19.99
C LEU A 508 7.03 18.00 -20.78
N ALA A 509 7.71 19.02 -20.23
CA ALA A 509 7.79 20.33 -20.87
C ALA A 509 8.37 20.30 -22.30
N GLY A 510 9.09 19.24 -22.68
CA GLY A 510 9.54 19.00 -24.04
C GLY A 510 8.42 18.71 -25.02
N GLU A 511 7.31 18.12 -24.54
CA GLU A 511 6.15 17.74 -25.34
C GLU A 511 5.08 18.84 -25.43
N LEU A 512 5.32 20.00 -24.80
CA LEU A 512 4.36 21.09 -24.76
C LEU A 512 3.84 21.51 -26.17
N LYS A 513 4.72 21.51 -27.16
CA LYS A 513 4.39 21.86 -28.56
C LYS A 513 3.58 20.78 -29.30
N HIS A 514 3.54 19.57 -28.78
CA HIS A 514 2.94 18.40 -29.43
C HIS A 514 1.51 18.10 -28.96
N GLY A 515 0.79 19.15 -28.50
CA GLY A 515 -0.61 19.09 -28.11
C GLY A 515 -0.92 19.95 -26.88
N PRO A 516 -0.28 19.75 -25.71
CA PRO A 516 -0.66 20.40 -24.46
C PRO A 516 -0.67 21.94 -24.52
N LEU A 517 0.12 22.54 -25.39
CA LEU A 517 0.12 24.02 -25.60
C LEU A 517 -1.26 24.56 -26.02
N ALA A 518 -2.11 23.73 -26.61
CA ALA A 518 -3.47 24.11 -26.98
C ALA A 518 -4.37 24.38 -25.78
N LEU A 519 -4.06 23.79 -24.63
CA LEU A 519 -4.81 23.95 -23.38
C LEU A 519 -4.46 25.26 -22.65
N ILE A 520 -3.36 25.93 -23.05
CA ILE A 520 -2.85 27.10 -22.34
C ILE A 520 -3.60 28.36 -22.80
N ASP A 521 -4.20 29.02 -21.84
CA ASP A 521 -4.80 30.37 -21.96
C ASP A 521 -4.66 31.12 -20.62
N LYS A 522 -5.28 32.28 -20.52
CA LYS A 522 -5.26 33.11 -19.29
C LYS A 522 -6.00 32.53 -18.10
N HIS A 523 -6.81 31.47 -18.29
CA HIS A 523 -7.65 30.86 -17.26
C HIS A 523 -7.11 29.51 -16.80
N MET A 524 -6.31 28.82 -17.62
CA MET A 524 -5.71 27.54 -17.28
C MET A 524 -4.58 27.73 -16.26
N PRO A 525 -4.73 27.23 -15.02
CA PRO A 525 -3.64 27.25 -14.06
C PRO A 525 -2.52 26.31 -14.50
N VAL A 526 -1.30 26.81 -14.43
CA VAL A 526 -0.09 26.05 -14.78
C VAL A 526 0.93 26.20 -13.67
N ILE A 527 1.48 25.06 -13.22
CA ILE A 527 2.66 25.02 -12.35
C ILE A 527 3.85 24.55 -13.20
N MET A 528 4.95 25.27 -13.15
CA MET A 528 6.17 24.91 -13.86
C MET A 528 7.34 24.72 -12.91
N LEU A 529 8.01 23.57 -13.01
CA LEU A 529 9.23 23.27 -12.28
C LEU A 529 10.44 23.64 -13.15
N ILE A 530 11.19 24.66 -12.72
CA ILE A 530 12.33 25.21 -13.47
C ILE A 530 13.52 25.33 -12.51
N MET A 531 14.39 24.34 -12.53
CA MET A 531 15.58 24.30 -11.70
C MET A 531 16.82 24.62 -12.53
N ARG A 532 17.87 25.13 -11.88
CA ARG A 532 19.17 25.40 -12.52
C ARG A 532 19.96 24.09 -12.71
N ASP A 533 19.46 23.27 -13.62
CA ASP A 533 20.05 22.00 -14.04
C ASP A 533 20.37 22.01 -15.56
N ALA A 534 20.79 20.87 -16.09
CA ALA A 534 21.08 20.68 -17.52
C ALA A 534 19.88 20.97 -18.45
N CYS A 535 18.65 21.00 -17.93
CA CYS A 535 17.43 21.27 -18.66
C CYS A 535 16.96 22.73 -18.55
N TYR A 536 17.66 23.58 -17.79
CA TYR A 536 17.24 24.95 -17.47
C TYR A 536 16.84 25.77 -18.69
N THR A 537 17.72 25.92 -19.67
CA THR A 537 17.45 26.70 -20.89
C THR A 537 16.24 26.18 -21.67
N LYS A 538 16.06 24.85 -21.67
CA LYS A 538 14.93 24.22 -22.35
C LYS A 538 13.61 24.47 -21.59
N CYS A 539 13.66 24.53 -20.27
CA CYS A 539 12.51 24.89 -19.42
C CYS A 539 12.15 26.36 -19.59
N GLN A 540 13.15 27.25 -19.68
CA GLN A 540 12.95 28.68 -20.02
C GLN A 540 12.23 28.88 -21.36
N ASN A 541 12.59 28.11 -22.37
CA ASN A 541 11.88 28.16 -23.67
C ASN A 541 10.41 27.69 -23.53
N ALA A 542 10.13 26.69 -22.72
CA ALA A 542 8.76 26.27 -22.44
C ALA A 542 7.98 27.34 -21.66
N LEU A 543 8.62 28.02 -20.70
CA LEU A 543 8.04 29.14 -19.98
C LEU A 543 7.62 30.28 -20.93
N GLN A 544 8.48 30.65 -21.87
CA GLN A 544 8.15 31.66 -22.89
C GLN A 544 6.97 31.26 -23.77
N GLN A 545 6.80 29.98 -24.08
CA GLN A 545 5.65 29.49 -24.84
C GLN A 545 4.34 29.58 -24.03
N VAL A 546 4.38 29.28 -22.74
CA VAL A 546 3.23 29.43 -21.83
C VAL A 546 2.84 30.89 -21.70
N THR A 547 3.80 31.78 -21.47
CA THR A 547 3.56 33.24 -21.34
C THR A 547 3.09 33.89 -22.64
N ALA A 548 3.60 33.45 -23.80
CA ALA A 548 3.15 33.92 -25.13
C ALA A 548 1.64 33.59 -25.37
N ARG A 549 1.09 32.58 -24.72
CA ARG A 549 -0.34 32.23 -24.72
C ARG A 549 -1.13 32.91 -23.60
N GLN A 550 -0.56 33.97 -22.99
CA GLN A 550 -1.15 34.65 -21.83
C GLN A 550 -1.34 33.76 -20.59
N GLY A 551 -0.69 32.59 -20.55
CA GLY A 551 -0.64 31.76 -19.38
C GLY A 551 0.03 32.50 -18.21
N ARG A 552 -0.47 32.26 -16.99
CA ARG A 552 0.02 32.88 -15.75
C ARG A 552 0.63 31.78 -14.87
N PRO A 553 1.86 31.32 -15.16
CA PRO A 553 2.41 30.17 -14.45
C PRO A 553 2.80 30.51 -13.01
N ILE A 554 2.51 29.59 -12.10
CA ILE A 554 3.13 29.50 -10.79
C ILE A 554 4.42 28.72 -10.99
N ILE A 555 5.55 29.27 -10.58
CA ILE A 555 6.85 28.68 -10.87
C ILE A 555 7.49 28.18 -9.57
N ILE A 556 7.86 26.91 -9.56
CA ILE A 556 8.73 26.31 -8.55
C ILE A 556 10.16 26.39 -9.12
N CYS A 557 11.03 27.19 -8.53
CA CYS A 557 12.37 27.46 -9.04
C CYS A 557 13.44 27.44 -7.95
N SER A 558 14.69 27.46 -8.37
CA SER A 558 15.82 27.65 -7.44
C SER A 558 15.79 29.04 -6.80
N GLU A 559 16.21 29.14 -5.55
CA GLU A 559 16.38 30.43 -4.87
C GLU A 559 17.21 31.41 -5.73
N GLN A 560 16.84 32.68 -5.68
CA GLN A 560 17.53 33.78 -6.38
C GLN A 560 17.58 33.66 -7.92
N ASP A 561 16.68 32.92 -8.54
CA ASP A 561 16.59 32.82 -10.01
C ASP A 561 15.76 33.96 -10.61
N ALA A 562 16.32 35.17 -10.60
CA ALA A 562 15.67 36.38 -11.11
C ALA A 562 15.23 36.26 -12.57
N ASP A 563 15.95 35.49 -13.39
CA ASP A 563 15.62 35.28 -14.80
C ASP A 563 14.32 34.53 -15.02
N THR A 564 14.04 33.57 -14.16
CA THR A 564 12.79 32.79 -14.16
C THR A 564 11.66 33.57 -13.49
N MET A 565 11.94 34.21 -12.35
CA MET A 565 10.94 34.88 -11.52
C MET A 565 10.23 36.02 -12.21
N LYS A 566 10.89 36.73 -13.12
CA LYS A 566 10.29 37.86 -13.88
C LYS A 566 9.10 37.47 -14.75
N TYR A 567 8.95 36.20 -15.09
CA TYR A 567 7.85 35.69 -15.92
C TYR A 567 6.78 34.96 -15.09
N ALA A 568 7.00 34.80 -13.77
CA ALA A 568 6.09 34.11 -12.90
C ALA A 568 4.89 34.97 -12.50
N TYR A 569 3.74 34.37 -12.41
CA TYR A 569 2.60 34.94 -11.67
C TYR A 569 2.84 34.90 -10.17
N GLN A 570 3.29 33.75 -9.69
CA GLN A 570 3.78 33.53 -8.34
C GLN A 570 4.98 32.59 -8.37
N THR A 571 5.84 32.65 -7.36
CA THR A 571 7.03 31.82 -7.25
C THR A 571 7.02 31.00 -5.96
N ILE A 572 7.58 29.81 -6.01
CA ILE A 572 7.95 28.98 -4.86
C ILE A 572 9.46 28.72 -5.01
N GLU A 573 10.25 29.38 -4.19
CA GLU A 573 11.71 29.29 -4.25
C GLU A 573 12.19 28.14 -3.38
N LEU A 574 13.06 27.28 -3.93
CA LEU A 574 13.57 26.11 -3.26
C LEU A 574 15.09 26.19 -3.08
N PRO A 575 15.60 25.72 -1.93
CA PRO A 575 17.04 25.61 -1.72
C PRO A 575 17.66 24.66 -2.74
N HIS A 576 18.90 24.95 -3.09
CA HIS A 576 19.66 24.17 -4.05
C HIS A 576 20.21 22.88 -3.42
N THR A 577 20.12 21.78 -4.15
CA THR A 577 20.85 20.52 -3.89
C THR A 577 21.36 19.96 -5.21
N VAL A 578 22.05 18.82 -5.18
CA VAL A 578 22.47 18.14 -6.40
C VAL A 578 21.25 17.78 -7.27
N ASP A 579 21.37 17.99 -8.57
CA ASP A 579 20.27 17.94 -9.55
C ASP A 579 19.38 16.69 -9.45
N CYS A 580 20.01 15.51 -9.26
CA CYS A 580 19.29 14.24 -9.15
C CYS A 580 18.48 14.09 -7.85
N LEU A 581 18.73 14.90 -6.80
CA LEU A 581 17.98 14.92 -5.55
C LEU A 581 16.97 16.07 -5.49
N GLN A 582 17.05 17.04 -6.40
CA GLN A 582 16.19 18.22 -6.39
C GLN A 582 14.70 17.86 -6.46
N GLY A 583 14.35 16.74 -7.13
CA GLY A 583 12.99 16.20 -7.19
C GLY A 583 12.38 15.87 -5.82
N ILE A 584 13.21 15.52 -4.83
CA ILE A 584 12.76 15.27 -3.45
C ILE A 584 12.31 16.58 -2.79
N LEU A 585 13.02 17.68 -3.02
CA LEU A 585 12.64 18.99 -2.50
C LEU A 585 11.44 19.57 -3.27
N SER A 586 11.40 19.37 -4.59
CA SER A 586 10.38 19.93 -5.46
C SER A 586 9.00 19.26 -5.31
N VAL A 587 8.92 18.01 -4.82
CA VAL A 587 7.65 17.32 -4.63
C VAL A 587 6.88 17.83 -3.40
N ILE A 588 7.59 18.28 -2.36
CA ILE A 588 7.00 18.70 -1.09
C ILE A 588 6.01 19.86 -1.25
N PRO A 589 6.33 20.96 -1.99
CA PRO A 589 5.37 22.00 -2.29
C PRO A 589 4.10 21.49 -2.98
N LEU A 590 4.21 20.49 -3.86
CA LEU A 590 3.06 19.90 -4.54
C LEU A 590 2.23 19.01 -3.61
N GLN A 591 2.87 18.32 -2.67
CA GLN A 591 2.19 17.55 -1.62
C GLN A 591 1.41 18.50 -0.68
N LEU A 592 2.03 19.58 -0.21
CA LEU A 592 1.39 20.61 0.62
C LEU A 592 0.25 21.31 -0.13
N LEU A 593 0.47 21.65 -1.40
CA LEU A 593 -0.55 22.27 -2.25
C LEU A 593 -1.77 21.36 -2.39
N SER A 594 -1.56 20.09 -2.69
CA SER A 594 -2.65 19.13 -2.83
C SER A 594 -3.42 18.95 -1.52
N PHE A 595 -2.72 18.91 -0.38
CA PHE A 595 -3.32 18.86 0.95
C PHE A 595 -4.21 20.09 1.22
N HIS A 596 -3.67 21.31 1.04
CA HIS A 596 -4.44 22.53 1.27
C HIS A 596 -5.62 22.69 0.30
N LEU A 597 -5.45 22.32 -0.97
CA LEU A 597 -6.55 22.31 -1.92
C LEU A 597 -7.69 21.38 -1.49
N ALA A 598 -7.37 20.19 -0.99
CA ALA A 598 -8.38 19.23 -0.51
C ALA A 598 -9.14 19.77 0.72
N VAL A 599 -8.42 20.31 1.69
CA VAL A 599 -9.02 20.94 2.90
C VAL A 599 -9.93 22.11 2.52
N LEU A 600 -9.50 23.02 1.64
CA LEU A 600 -10.28 24.17 1.18
C LEU A 600 -11.53 23.76 0.40
N ARG A 601 -11.50 22.62 -0.26
CA ARG A 601 -12.66 22.03 -0.94
C ARG A 601 -13.60 21.27 0.00
N GLY A 602 -13.24 21.14 1.27
CA GLY A 602 -14.04 20.43 2.28
C GLY A 602 -13.95 18.90 2.16
N TYR A 603 -12.91 18.39 1.50
CA TYR A 603 -12.70 16.94 1.40
C TYR A 603 -11.93 16.41 2.61
N ASP A 604 -12.31 15.23 3.07
CA ASP A 604 -11.59 14.54 4.11
C ASP A 604 -10.32 13.89 3.51
N VAL A 605 -9.17 14.45 3.85
CA VAL A 605 -7.86 13.92 3.42
C VAL A 605 -7.46 12.62 4.10
N CYS A 606 -8.19 12.21 5.14
CA CYS A 606 -8.01 10.91 5.80
C CYS A 606 -8.82 9.80 5.12
N LEU A 607 -9.93 10.19 4.46
CA LEU A 607 -10.87 9.29 3.78
C LEU A 607 -10.99 9.75 2.32
N ALA A 608 -10.39 9.04 1.39
CA ALA A 608 -10.57 9.31 -0.04
C ALA A 608 -11.97 8.90 -0.50
N LEU A 609 -13.02 9.68 -0.16
CA LEU A 609 -14.36 9.55 -0.75
C LEU A 609 -15.19 10.83 -0.62
N PRO A 610 -15.60 11.46 -1.72
CA PRO A 610 -16.49 12.62 -1.71
C PRO A 610 -17.93 12.30 -2.11
N LEU A 611 -18.48 11.13 -1.88
CA LEU A 611 -19.85 10.81 -2.37
C LEU A 611 -20.90 10.60 -1.28
N CYS A 612 -20.67 11.10 -0.03
CA CYS A 612 -21.68 11.11 1.03
C CYS A 612 -21.81 12.46 1.74
N GLN A 613 -21.64 13.60 1.04
CA GLN A 613 -22.00 14.91 1.58
C GLN A 613 -23.28 15.47 0.91
N SER A 614 -24.34 14.68 0.86
CA SER A 614 -25.68 15.23 0.89
C SER A 614 -26.41 14.60 2.06
N SER A 615 -26.53 15.40 3.14
CA SER A 615 -27.35 15.14 4.32
C SER A 615 -26.97 13.92 5.19
N VAL A 616 -25.92 14.03 6.01
CA VAL A 616 -25.97 13.46 7.38
C VAL A 616 -25.15 14.33 8.32
N HIS A 617 -25.80 15.26 8.98
CA HIS A 617 -25.40 15.70 10.32
C HIS A 617 -25.32 14.45 11.21
N HIS A 618 -24.17 14.30 11.87
CA HIS A 618 -23.93 13.49 13.06
C HIS A 618 -24.97 12.41 13.37
N SER A 619 -24.73 11.23 12.87
CA SER A 619 -25.05 9.99 13.59
C SER A 619 -24.07 8.93 13.13
N PHE A 620 -23.05 8.68 13.96
CA PHE A 620 -22.36 7.40 13.97
C PHE A 620 -23.44 6.35 14.29
N VAL A 621 -24.04 5.78 13.25
CA VAL A 621 -24.80 4.56 13.42
C VAL A 621 -23.79 3.43 13.32
N SER A 622 -23.19 3.09 14.47
CA SER A 622 -22.70 1.75 14.70
C SER A 622 -23.91 0.84 14.69
N GLN A 623 -24.26 0.30 13.53
CA GLN A 623 -25.12 -0.88 13.50
C GLN A 623 -24.27 -2.07 13.96
N SER A 624 -24.08 -2.19 15.26
CA SER A 624 -23.73 -3.44 15.90
C SER A 624 -24.96 -4.34 15.81
N TYR A 625 -24.95 -5.26 14.86
CA TYR A 625 -25.89 -6.38 14.89
C TYR A 625 -25.42 -7.34 15.99
N TYR A 626 -26.09 -7.30 17.12
CA TYR A 626 -26.01 -8.32 18.17
C TYR A 626 -26.83 -9.53 17.72
N LEU A 627 -26.20 -10.67 17.60
CA LEU A 627 -26.78 -12.00 17.63
C LEU A 627 -25.94 -12.86 18.55
#